data_26c21bcacdf79178d7d0152410eb9c76
#
_entry.id   26c21bcacdf79178d7d0152410eb9c76
#
_cell.length_a   1.000
_cell.length_b   1.000
_cell.length_c   1.000
_cell.angle_alpha   90.00
_cell.angle_beta   90.00
_cell.angle_gamma   90.00
#
_symmetry.space_group_name_H-M   'P 1'
#
loop_
_entity.id
_entity.type
_entity.pdbx_description
1 polymer ?
#
loop_
_entity_poly.entity_id
_entity_poly.type
_entity_poly.pdbx_seq_one_letter_code
_entity_poly.pdbx_strand_id
1 'polypeptide(L)'
;NDDITSEWLLSQLKKRTETDTPWFTTYLTLSSHEPFEVPYDRLEEKIPNAFAYTDECLGKLIEGLKQSPVWENLLIVCLPDHGFCYPQGTTDRGGEFSHIPMLWLGGAVKQPMKIDKIMNQTDMVATLLGQLGLDYSMFPFSRNVLGESYVYPFAFYSSGSVFAFRDSTGVSAYDIKADCISYEEPSASEERLNKGKAILQSAYDDLGNR
;
A
#
# COMPACT_ATOMS: atom_id res chain seq x y z
N ASN A 1 17.54 -6.91 -12.08
CA ASN A 1 17.48 -5.69 -11.28
C ASN A 1 16.48 -4.71 -11.87
N ASP A 2 15.98 -3.79 -11.06
CA ASP A 2 14.90 -2.88 -11.43
C ASP A 2 15.26 -1.87 -12.53
N ASP A 3 16.54 -1.56 -12.74
CA ASP A 3 17.01 -0.76 -13.86
C ASP A 3 16.59 -1.37 -15.22
N ILE A 4 16.90 -2.66 -15.43
CA ILE A 4 16.58 -3.38 -16.66
C ILE A 4 15.06 -3.52 -16.86
N THR A 5 14.36 -3.88 -15.80
CA THR A 5 12.91 -4.12 -15.90
C THR A 5 12.11 -2.82 -16.07
N SER A 6 12.52 -1.74 -15.42
CA SER A 6 11.90 -0.41 -15.59
C SER A 6 12.19 0.19 -16.98
N GLU A 7 13.40 0.02 -17.52
CA GLU A 7 13.72 0.43 -18.88
C GLU A 7 12.90 -0.34 -19.93
N TRP A 8 12.79 -1.67 -19.75
CA TRP A 8 11.93 -2.49 -20.60
C TRP A 8 10.48 -2.04 -20.52
N LEU A 9 9.93 -1.85 -19.30
CA LEU A 9 8.56 -1.37 -19.09
C LEU A 9 8.34 -0.02 -19.78
N LEU A 10 9.25 0.94 -19.60
CA LEU A 10 9.20 2.24 -20.24
C LEU A 10 9.12 2.08 -21.77
N SER A 11 9.95 1.18 -22.34
CA SER A 11 9.96 0.92 -23.78
C SER A 11 8.63 0.35 -24.29
N GLN A 12 7.92 -0.46 -23.48
CA GLN A 12 6.60 -1.00 -23.84
C GLN A 12 5.51 0.07 -23.73
N LEU A 13 5.54 0.86 -22.65
CA LEU A 13 4.54 1.90 -22.40
C LEU A 13 4.63 3.04 -23.43
N LYS A 14 5.85 3.41 -23.85
CA LYS A 14 6.05 4.41 -24.92
C LYS A 14 5.52 4.00 -26.30
N LYS A 15 5.35 2.70 -26.55
CA LYS A 15 4.75 2.19 -27.79
C LYS A 15 3.22 2.29 -27.80
N ARG A 16 2.61 2.52 -26.63
CA ARG A 16 1.17 2.73 -26.54
C ARG A 16 0.86 4.11 -27.09
N THR A 17 0.08 4.14 -28.13
CA THR A 17 -0.50 5.35 -28.71
C THR A 17 -1.87 5.58 -28.07
N GLU A 18 -2.50 6.71 -28.37
CA GLU A 18 -3.88 6.97 -28.02
C GLU A 18 -4.77 5.82 -28.52
N THR A 19 -5.08 4.91 -27.63
CA THR A 19 -6.03 3.82 -27.89
C THR A 19 -7.29 4.15 -27.13
N ASP A 20 -8.45 3.94 -27.73
CA ASP A 20 -9.74 4.13 -27.06
C ASP A 20 -9.98 3.04 -25.97
N THR A 21 -9.10 2.07 -25.88
CA THR A 21 -9.20 0.97 -24.92
C THR A 21 -8.37 1.27 -23.68
N PRO A 22 -9.00 1.40 -22.50
CA PRO A 22 -8.30 1.50 -21.23
C PRO A 22 -7.40 0.28 -20.99
N TRP A 23 -6.27 0.49 -20.32
CA TRP A 23 -5.34 -0.57 -19.98
C TRP A 23 -4.88 -0.45 -18.52
N PHE A 24 -4.47 -1.57 -17.97
CA PHE A 24 -3.92 -1.69 -16.64
C PHE A 24 -2.60 -2.46 -16.70
N THR A 25 -1.60 -2.01 -15.95
CA THR A 25 -0.30 -2.68 -15.84
C THR A 25 0.12 -2.72 -14.39
N THR A 26 0.46 -3.90 -13.90
CA THR A 26 1.12 -4.07 -12.61
C THR A 26 2.61 -4.26 -12.84
N TYR A 27 3.42 -3.49 -12.11
CA TYR A 27 4.88 -3.62 -12.10
C TYR A 27 5.33 -3.85 -10.66
N LEU A 28 6.00 -4.98 -10.44
CA LEU A 28 6.57 -5.33 -9.16
C LEU A 28 8.08 -5.08 -9.19
N THR A 29 8.57 -4.20 -8.32
CA THR A 29 10.00 -3.98 -8.11
C THR A 29 10.56 -5.10 -7.22
N LEU A 30 11.84 -5.42 -7.37
CA LEU A 30 12.44 -6.53 -6.64
C LEU A 30 13.77 -6.15 -5.95
N SER A 31 14.41 -5.07 -6.37
CA SER A 31 15.76 -4.73 -5.88
C SER A 31 15.78 -4.28 -4.42
N SER A 32 14.65 -3.82 -3.88
CA SER A 32 14.45 -3.52 -2.46
C SER A 32 14.10 -4.75 -1.59
N HIS A 33 14.18 -5.96 -2.16
CA HIS A 33 13.96 -7.23 -1.47
C HIS A 33 15.28 -7.90 -1.10
N GLU A 34 15.27 -8.82 -0.14
CA GLU A 34 16.42 -9.66 0.20
C GLU A 34 16.96 -10.40 -1.04
N PRO A 35 18.26 -10.51 -1.21
CA PRO A 35 19.37 -10.20 -0.30
C PRO A 35 19.86 -8.74 -0.33
N PHE A 36 19.13 -7.78 -0.88
CA PHE A 36 19.46 -6.36 -1.00
C PHE A 36 20.77 -6.09 -1.77
N GLU A 37 21.04 -6.90 -2.79
CA GLU A 37 22.22 -6.78 -3.64
C GLU A 37 21.89 -6.03 -4.92
N VAL A 38 22.44 -4.83 -5.04
CA VAL A 38 22.16 -3.91 -6.14
C VAL A 38 23.47 -3.38 -6.73
N PRO A 39 23.52 -3.05 -8.03
CA PRO A 39 24.68 -2.43 -8.67
C PRO A 39 24.78 -0.93 -8.33
N TYR A 40 24.81 -0.60 -7.06
CA TYR A 40 24.68 0.74 -6.52
C TYR A 40 25.37 0.79 -5.16
N ASP A 41 26.22 1.76 -4.93
CA ASP A 41 27.05 1.90 -3.73
C ASP A 41 27.16 3.38 -3.34
N ARG A 42 26.03 3.95 -2.87
CA ARG A 42 25.95 5.34 -2.42
C ARG A 42 25.68 5.48 -0.94
N LEU A 43 25.17 4.42 -0.30
CA LEU A 43 24.92 4.41 1.13
C LEU A 43 25.64 3.23 1.77
N GLU A 44 26.21 3.43 2.97
CA GLU A 44 26.96 2.39 3.67
C GLU A 44 26.12 1.19 4.04
N GLU A 45 24.87 1.42 4.46
CA GLU A 45 23.98 0.36 4.88
C GLU A 45 23.29 -0.27 3.68
N LYS A 46 23.39 -1.61 3.58
CA LYS A 46 22.92 -2.40 2.46
C LYS A 46 21.42 -2.21 2.17
N ILE A 47 20.59 -2.17 3.21
CA ILE A 47 19.14 -2.04 3.08
C ILE A 47 18.75 -0.65 2.55
N PRO A 48 19.11 0.46 3.19
CA PRO A 48 18.85 1.79 2.64
C PRO A 48 19.42 1.99 1.24
N ASN A 49 20.60 1.39 0.95
CA ASN A 49 21.22 1.47 -0.36
C ASN A 49 20.36 0.79 -1.44
N ALA A 50 19.79 -0.38 -1.15
CA ALA A 50 18.89 -1.08 -2.05
C ALA A 50 17.58 -0.32 -2.29
N PHE A 51 17.01 0.29 -1.24
CA PHE A 51 15.82 1.14 -1.37
C PHE A 51 16.12 2.38 -2.21
N ALA A 52 17.26 3.06 -1.99
CA ALA A 52 17.67 4.21 -2.78
C ALA A 52 17.90 3.87 -4.26
N TYR A 53 18.39 2.66 -4.54
CA TYR A 53 18.51 2.18 -5.91
C TYR A 53 17.14 1.97 -6.58
N THR A 54 16.19 1.33 -5.89
CA THR A 54 14.83 1.16 -6.41
C THR A 54 14.16 2.50 -6.66
N ASP A 55 14.31 3.47 -5.75
CA ASP A 55 13.79 4.83 -5.90
C ASP A 55 14.37 5.53 -7.15
N GLU A 56 15.69 5.40 -7.37
CA GLU A 56 16.33 5.93 -8.59
C GLU A 56 15.78 5.28 -9.87
N CYS A 57 15.55 3.97 -9.87
CA CYS A 57 14.97 3.26 -11.01
C CYS A 57 13.53 3.74 -11.30
N LEU A 58 12.71 3.89 -10.25
CA LEU A 58 11.36 4.44 -10.37
C LEU A 58 11.39 5.89 -10.86
N GLY A 59 12.30 6.71 -10.34
CA GLY A 59 12.50 8.09 -10.79
C GLY A 59 12.79 8.16 -12.30
N LYS A 60 13.71 7.35 -12.82
CA LYS A 60 14.02 7.26 -14.24
C LYS A 60 12.82 6.83 -15.08
N LEU A 61 12.07 5.84 -14.61
CA LEU A 61 10.84 5.38 -15.26
C LEU A 61 9.83 6.53 -15.38
N ILE A 62 9.56 7.24 -14.28
CA ILE A 62 8.61 8.35 -14.22
C ILE A 62 9.05 9.49 -15.14
N GLU A 63 10.31 9.90 -15.08
CA GLU A 63 10.84 10.95 -15.96
C GLU A 63 10.75 10.56 -17.45
N GLY A 64 11.00 9.30 -17.76
CA GLY A 64 10.82 8.77 -19.10
C GLY A 64 9.36 8.76 -19.57
N LEU A 65 8.42 8.49 -18.67
CA LEU A 65 6.97 8.52 -18.96
C LEU A 65 6.45 9.95 -19.11
N LYS A 66 6.97 10.93 -18.38
CA LYS A 66 6.64 12.35 -18.56
C LYS A 66 6.92 12.85 -19.97
N GLN A 67 7.90 12.24 -20.66
CA GLN A 67 8.26 12.57 -22.04
C GLN A 67 7.47 11.75 -23.08
N SER A 68 6.47 11.00 -22.65
CA SER A 68 5.70 10.12 -23.53
C SER A 68 4.28 10.64 -23.76
N PRO A 69 3.64 10.30 -24.90
CA PRO A 69 2.25 10.70 -25.19
C PRO A 69 1.23 10.17 -24.17
N VAL A 70 1.52 9.06 -23.47
CA VAL A 70 0.59 8.47 -22.52
C VAL A 70 0.49 9.25 -21.21
N TRP A 71 1.42 10.17 -20.92
CA TRP A 71 1.52 10.86 -19.64
C TRP A 71 0.25 11.58 -19.20
N GLU A 72 -0.38 12.31 -20.10
CA GLU A 72 -1.55 13.17 -19.79
C GLU A 72 -2.74 12.38 -19.21
N ASN A 73 -2.90 11.12 -19.62
CA ASN A 73 -3.98 10.24 -19.17
C ASN A 73 -3.48 9.11 -18.26
N LEU A 74 -2.21 9.16 -17.88
CA LEU A 74 -1.60 8.12 -17.04
C LEU A 74 -1.83 8.42 -15.57
N LEU A 75 -2.34 7.43 -14.83
CA LEU A 75 -2.29 7.36 -13.38
C LEU A 75 -1.31 6.27 -12.97
N ILE A 76 -0.34 6.62 -12.15
CA ILE A 76 0.61 5.70 -11.51
C ILE A 76 0.29 5.67 -10.02
N VAL A 77 0.07 4.47 -9.49
CA VAL A 77 -0.11 4.24 -8.05
C VAL A 77 1.10 3.46 -7.55
N CYS A 78 1.90 4.10 -6.71
CA CYS A 78 3.05 3.48 -6.05
C CYS A 78 2.68 3.17 -4.61
N LEU A 79 2.85 1.91 -4.21
CA LEU A 79 2.70 1.48 -2.83
C LEU A 79 3.56 0.23 -2.60
N PRO A 80 4.13 0.02 -1.41
CA PRO A 80 4.74 -1.26 -1.06
C PRO A 80 3.67 -2.33 -0.82
N ASP A 81 4.03 -3.60 -0.98
CA ASP A 81 3.18 -4.74 -0.68
C ASP A 81 2.98 -4.92 0.83
N HIS A 82 4.01 -4.60 1.64
CA HIS A 82 3.96 -4.60 3.10
C HIS A 82 4.96 -3.59 3.69
N GLY A 83 4.89 -3.38 4.98
CA GLY A 83 5.87 -2.60 5.74
C GLY A 83 7.13 -3.41 6.04
N PHE A 84 8.15 -2.72 6.55
CA PHE A 84 9.46 -3.31 6.84
C PHE A 84 10.00 -2.83 8.17
N CYS A 85 10.51 -3.78 8.99
CA CYS A 85 11.14 -3.49 10.28
C CYS A 85 12.61 -3.11 10.07
N TYR A 86 12.92 -1.83 10.19
CA TYR A 86 14.28 -1.30 10.07
C TYR A 86 14.53 -0.21 11.14
N PRO A 87 15.72 -0.15 11.79
CA PRO A 87 16.86 -1.07 11.69
C PRO A 87 16.54 -2.51 12.10
N GLN A 88 17.39 -3.47 11.66
CA GLN A 88 17.23 -4.88 12.03
C GLN A 88 17.19 -5.06 13.56
N GLY A 89 16.28 -5.92 14.01
CA GLY A 89 16.06 -6.17 15.44
C GLY A 89 15.02 -5.26 16.10
N THR A 90 14.48 -4.25 15.40
CA THR A 90 13.28 -3.56 15.85
C THR A 90 12.06 -4.48 15.78
N THR A 91 11.19 -4.38 16.77
CA THR A 91 9.97 -5.19 16.84
C THR A 91 8.76 -4.32 16.59
N ASP A 92 7.86 -4.80 15.75
CA ASP A 92 6.54 -4.20 15.57
C ASP A 92 5.61 -4.67 16.70
N ARG A 93 5.17 -3.76 17.56
CA ARG A 93 4.29 -4.08 18.68
C ARG A 93 2.83 -3.72 18.41
N GLY A 94 2.60 -2.73 17.56
CA GLY A 94 1.26 -2.20 17.32
C GLY A 94 0.95 -1.98 15.85
N GLY A 95 1.69 -2.59 14.94
CA GLY A 95 1.54 -2.42 13.50
C GLY A 95 2.15 -1.11 12.98
N GLU A 96 3.12 -0.52 13.70
CA GLU A 96 3.79 0.72 13.26
C GLU A 96 4.49 0.54 11.92
N PHE A 97 5.14 -0.62 11.74
CA PHE A 97 5.82 -0.96 10.49
C PHE A 97 4.86 -1.33 9.35
N SER A 98 3.59 -1.51 9.65
CA SER A 98 2.54 -1.67 8.63
C SER A 98 1.99 -0.34 8.14
N HIS A 99 2.47 0.79 8.66
CA HIS A 99 2.17 2.12 8.17
C HIS A 99 2.96 2.40 6.89
N ILE A 100 2.40 2.03 5.75
CA ILE A 100 3.03 2.14 4.43
C ILE A 100 2.58 3.42 3.71
N PRO A 101 3.45 4.04 2.90
CA PRO A 101 3.08 5.16 2.06
C PRO A 101 2.29 4.69 0.83
N MET A 102 1.42 5.56 0.31
CA MET A 102 0.80 5.40 -1.01
C MET A 102 0.94 6.73 -1.76
N LEU A 103 1.46 6.68 -2.97
CA LEU A 103 1.65 7.85 -3.81
C LEU A 103 0.89 7.67 -5.13
N TRP A 104 0.04 8.64 -5.47
CA TRP A 104 -0.62 8.74 -6.76
C TRP A 104 0.00 9.87 -7.56
N LEU A 105 0.43 9.59 -8.78
CA LEU A 105 1.07 10.56 -9.66
C LEU A 105 0.72 10.28 -11.13
N GLY A 106 1.12 11.16 -12.01
CA GLY A 106 0.83 11.09 -13.45
C GLY A 106 -0.01 12.28 -13.91
N GLY A 107 -0.14 12.47 -15.21
CA GLY A 107 -0.90 13.58 -15.78
C GLY A 107 -2.40 13.53 -15.49
N ALA A 108 -2.92 12.36 -15.13
CA ALA A 108 -4.30 12.20 -14.68
C ALA A 108 -4.56 12.85 -13.30
N VAL A 109 -3.54 13.03 -12.46
CA VAL A 109 -3.66 13.72 -11.15
C VAL A 109 -3.66 15.23 -11.38
N LYS A 110 -4.82 15.85 -11.31
CA LYS A 110 -5.01 17.27 -11.66
C LYS A 110 -4.60 18.24 -10.56
N GLN A 111 -4.64 17.82 -9.31
CA GLN A 111 -4.26 18.65 -8.16
C GLN A 111 -3.51 17.82 -7.10
N PRO A 112 -2.44 18.36 -6.53
CA PRO A 112 -1.79 17.70 -5.40
C PRO A 112 -2.73 17.69 -4.19
N MET A 113 -2.76 16.55 -3.51
CA MET A 113 -3.58 16.35 -2.30
C MET A 113 -2.80 15.49 -1.30
N LYS A 114 -2.85 15.86 -0.03
CA LYS A 114 -2.40 15.02 1.07
C LYS A 114 -3.59 14.43 1.80
N ILE A 115 -3.60 13.12 1.98
CA ILE A 115 -4.67 12.40 2.66
C ILE A 115 -4.08 11.83 3.95
N ASP A 116 -4.50 12.40 5.09
CA ASP A 116 -4.03 12.01 6.43
C ASP A 116 -5.07 11.12 7.16
N LYS A 117 -5.95 10.47 6.41
CA LYS A 117 -6.95 9.55 6.96
C LYS A 117 -6.32 8.18 7.19
N ILE A 118 -6.63 7.55 8.32
CA ILE A 118 -6.29 6.15 8.55
C ILE A 118 -7.08 5.29 7.55
N MET A 119 -6.37 4.41 6.85
CA MET A 119 -6.96 3.54 5.83
C MET A 119 -6.21 2.21 5.74
N ASN A 120 -6.83 1.21 5.17
CA ASN A 120 -6.17 -0.02 4.79
C ASN A 120 -5.60 0.06 3.37
N GLN A 121 -4.59 -0.74 3.08
CA GLN A 121 -4.09 -0.92 1.72
C GLN A 121 -5.21 -1.38 0.76
N THR A 122 -6.11 -2.24 1.22
CA THR A 122 -7.29 -2.71 0.46
C THR A 122 -8.24 -1.59 0.06
N ASP A 123 -8.27 -0.46 0.78
CA ASP A 123 -9.11 0.70 0.47
C ASP A 123 -8.69 1.41 -0.83
N MET A 124 -7.50 1.11 -1.33
CA MET A 124 -7.01 1.63 -2.63
C MET A 124 -7.97 1.27 -3.77
N VAL A 125 -8.51 0.06 -3.79
CA VAL A 125 -9.38 -0.42 -4.89
C VAL A 125 -10.66 0.41 -4.99
N ALA A 126 -11.43 0.50 -3.90
CA ALA A 126 -12.67 1.30 -3.90
C ALA A 126 -12.41 2.79 -4.11
N THR A 127 -11.28 3.30 -3.60
CA THR A 127 -10.89 4.70 -3.80
C THR A 127 -10.56 4.95 -5.27
N LEU A 128 -9.79 4.09 -5.91
CA LEU A 128 -9.45 4.20 -7.34
C LEU A 128 -10.71 4.11 -8.22
N LEU A 129 -11.53 3.07 -8.03
CA LEU A 129 -12.74 2.89 -8.80
C LEU A 129 -13.72 4.05 -8.61
N GLY A 130 -13.85 4.55 -7.38
CA GLY A 130 -14.66 5.74 -7.09
C GLY A 130 -14.17 7.00 -7.80
N GLN A 131 -12.84 7.22 -7.92
CA GLN A 131 -12.29 8.33 -8.71
C GLN A 131 -12.53 8.17 -10.22
N LEU A 132 -12.64 6.94 -10.70
CA LEU A 132 -12.98 6.63 -12.08
C LEU A 132 -14.49 6.63 -12.37
N GLY A 133 -15.33 6.85 -11.35
CA GLY A 133 -16.79 6.78 -11.47
C GLY A 133 -17.33 5.37 -11.72
N LEU A 134 -16.56 4.35 -11.33
CA LEU A 134 -16.91 2.94 -11.50
C LEU A 134 -17.49 2.36 -10.20
N ASP A 135 -18.33 1.32 -10.35
CA ASP A 135 -18.86 0.57 -9.22
C ASP A 135 -17.77 -0.27 -8.55
N TYR A 136 -17.76 -0.24 -7.22
CA TYR A 136 -16.83 -1.01 -6.37
C TYR A 136 -17.55 -1.88 -5.33
N SER A 137 -18.85 -2.08 -5.49
CA SER A 137 -19.69 -2.87 -4.55
C SER A 137 -19.24 -4.33 -4.41
N MET A 138 -18.56 -4.87 -5.42
CA MET A 138 -17.99 -6.23 -5.39
C MET A 138 -16.75 -6.37 -4.48
N PHE A 139 -16.23 -5.30 -3.90
CA PHE A 139 -15.09 -5.30 -3.01
C PHE A 139 -15.50 -4.95 -1.57
N PRO A 140 -16.13 -5.89 -0.82
CA PRO A 140 -16.76 -5.60 0.48
C PRO A 140 -15.77 -5.16 1.57
N PHE A 141 -14.47 -5.49 1.43
CA PHE A 141 -13.42 -5.09 2.37
C PHE A 141 -12.65 -3.84 1.91
N SER A 142 -13.12 -3.14 0.88
CA SER A 142 -12.50 -1.94 0.35
C SER A 142 -13.46 -0.74 0.51
N ARG A 143 -12.93 0.37 1.01
CA ARG A 143 -13.73 1.58 1.28
C ARG A 143 -13.17 2.74 0.46
N ASN A 144 -14.04 3.55 -0.12
CA ASN A 144 -13.63 4.76 -0.83
C ASN A 144 -13.25 5.87 0.17
N VAL A 145 -11.95 6.06 0.40
CA VAL A 145 -11.40 7.03 1.37
C VAL A 145 -11.73 8.48 1.03
N LEU A 146 -11.95 8.78 -0.25
CA LEU A 146 -12.33 10.10 -0.75
C LEU A 146 -13.85 10.29 -0.81
N GLY A 147 -14.63 9.24 -0.59
CA GLY A 147 -16.08 9.31 -0.59
C GLY A 147 -16.66 9.91 0.71
N GLU A 148 -17.84 10.49 0.63
CA GLU A 148 -18.55 11.05 1.78
C GLU A 148 -18.93 9.99 2.83
N SER A 149 -19.09 8.73 2.40
CA SER A 149 -19.40 7.60 3.28
C SER A 149 -18.23 7.16 4.15
N TYR A 150 -17.01 7.67 3.92
CA TYR A 150 -15.83 7.33 4.73
C TYR A 150 -15.80 8.14 6.05
N VAL A 151 -16.74 7.84 6.92
CA VAL A 151 -16.96 8.58 8.19
C VAL A 151 -16.22 8.00 9.39
N TYR A 152 -15.79 6.74 9.30
CA TYR A 152 -15.03 6.05 10.36
C TYR A 152 -13.70 5.50 9.82
N PRO A 153 -12.63 6.30 9.87
CA PRO A 153 -11.29 5.87 9.47
C PRO A 153 -10.69 4.83 10.43
N PHE A 154 -10.32 3.69 9.91
CA PHE A 154 -9.59 2.68 10.66
C PHE A 154 -8.65 1.88 9.76
N ALA A 155 -7.69 1.19 10.37
CA ALA A 155 -6.84 0.20 9.74
C ALA A 155 -6.88 -1.11 10.52
N PHE A 156 -6.80 -2.21 9.80
CA PHE A 156 -6.69 -3.57 10.33
C PHE A 156 -5.48 -4.24 9.70
N TYR A 157 -4.68 -4.86 10.53
CA TYR A 157 -3.48 -5.59 10.12
C TYR A 157 -3.48 -6.97 10.76
N SER A 158 -3.03 -7.99 10.05
CA SER A 158 -2.84 -9.32 10.64
C SER A 158 -1.54 -9.96 10.13
N SER A 159 -0.79 -10.56 11.04
CA SER A 159 0.44 -11.30 10.74
C SER A 159 0.60 -12.47 11.71
N GLY A 160 0.78 -13.67 11.16
CA GLY A 160 0.86 -14.89 11.97
C GLY A 160 -0.39 -15.10 12.82
N SER A 161 -0.23 -15.08 14.14
CA SER A 161 -1.34 -15.23 15.10
C SER A 161 -1.86 -13.89 15.66
N VAL A 162 -1.26 -12.77 15.26
CA VAL A 162 -1.60 -11.46 15.81
C VAL A 162 -2.41 -10.66 14.80
N PHE A 163 -3.45 -9.99 15.26
CA PHE A 163 -4.05 -8.88 14.54
C PHE A 163 -3.91 -7.58 15.33
N ALA A 164 -3.92 -6.46 14.63
CA ALA A 164 -4.01 -5.13 15.19
C ALA A 164 -5.14 -4.33 14.53
N PHE A 165 -5.87 -3.59 15.34
CA PHE A 165 -6.88 -2.63 14.91
C PHE A 165 -6.49 -1.24 15.38
N ARG A 166 -6.48 -0.28 14.46
CA ARG A 166 -6.13 1.11 14.71
C ARG A 166 -7.24 2.03 14.23
N ASP A 167 -7.62 2.99 15.07
CA ASP A 167 -8.46 4.12 14.71
C ASP A 167 -7.92 5.42 15.34
N SER A 168 -8.71 6.49 15.31
CA SER A 168 -8.33 7.79 15.88
C SER A 168 -8.12 7.77 17.40
N THR A 169 -8.58 6.73 18.10
CA THR A 169 -8.44 6.58 19.57
C THR A 169 -7.20 5.81 19.97
N GLY A 170 -6.52 5.16 19.02
CA GLY A 170 -5.30 4.41 19.28
C GLY A 170 -5.23 3.07 18.54
N VAL A 171 -4.45 2.15 19.08
CA VAL A 171 -4.26 0.79 18.56
C VAL A 171 -4.46 -0.26 19.64
N SER A 172 -5.04 -1.38 19.26
CA SER A 172 -5.10 -2.61 20.09
C SER A 172 -4.70 -3.80 19.24
N ALA A 173 -3.75 -4.60 19.74
CA ALA A 173 -3.28 -5.83 19.09
C ALA A 173 -3.53 -7.04 19.99
N TYR A 174 -3.90 -8.15 19.38
CA TYR A 174 -4.31 -9.38 20.05
C TYR A 174 -3.66 -10.61 19.43
N ASP A 175 -3.08 -11.46 20.26
CA ASP A 175 -2.56 -12.75 19.84
C ASP A 175 -3.63 -13.83 20.03
N ILE A 176 -4.11 -14.37 18.92
CA ILE A 176 -5.18 -15.37 18.87
C ILE A 176 -4.73 -16.70 19.48
N LYS A 177 -3.45 -17.08 19.31
CA LYS A 177 -2.92 -18.35 19.83
C LYS A 177 -2.67 -18.28 21.33
N ALA A 178 -2.14 -17.15 21.79
CA ALA A 178 -1.92 -16.92 23.22
C ALA A 178 -3.19 -16.50 23.97
N ASP A 179 -4.26 -16.17 23.23
CA ASP A 179 -5.54 -15.69 23.75
C ASP A 179 -5.37 -14.48 24.69
N CYS A 180 -4.54 -13.53 24.28
CA CYS A 180 -4.24 -12.35 25.09
C CYS A 180 -4.00 -11.09 24.25
N ILE A 181 -4.17 -9.95 24.91
CA ILE A 181 -3.76 -8.65 24.37
C ILE A 181 -2.24 -8.61 24.32
N SER A 182 -1.68 -8.36 23.15
CA SER A 182 -0.24 -8.24 22.94
C SER A 182 0.26 -6.80 23.01
N TYR A 183 -0.59 -5.83 22.67
CA TYR A 183 -0.25 -4.41 22.71
C TYR A 183 -1.50 -3.52 22.72
N GLU A 184 -1.45 -2.42 23.49
CA GLU A 184 -2.47 -1.36 23.44
C GLU A 184 -1.85 0.01 23.71
N GLU A 185 -2.30 1.03 22.96
CA GLU A 185 -1.87 2.42 23.09
C GLU A 185 -3.01 3.36 22.66
N PRO A 186 -3.23 4.50 23.31
CA PRO A 186 -2.60 4.96 24.56
C PRO A 186 -3.15 4.24 25.81
N SER A 187 -4.25 3.52 25.69
CA SER A 187 -4.92 2.80 26.79
C SER A 187 -5.70 1.59 26.26
N ALA A 188 -6.05 0.69 27.17
CA ALA A 188 -6.91 -0.45 26.89
C ALA A 188 -8.26 0.00 26.29
N SER A 189 -8.74 -0.75 25.30
CA SER A 189 -10.03 -0.52 24.66
C SER A 189 -10.68 -1.82 24.19
N GLU A 190 -11.67 -2.26 24.94
CA GLU A 190 -12.49 -3.39 24.55
C GLU A 190 -13.20 -3.14 23.21
N GLU A 191 -13.60 -1.90 22.94
CA GLU A 191 -14.24 -1.53 21.68
C GLU A 191 -13.31 -1.76 20.48
N ARG A 192 -12.04 -1.31 20.54
CA ARG A 192 -11.06 -1.57 19.46
C ARG A 192 -10.81 -3.05 19.26
N LEU A 193 -10.66 -3.82 20.35
CA LEU A 193 -10.48 -5.28 20.26
C LEU A 193 -11.67 -5.96 19.61
N ASN A 194 -12.89 -5.60 20.01
CA ASN A 194 -14.10 -6.18 19.45
C ASN A 194 -14.27 -5.85 17.97
N LYS A 195 -13.92 -4.62 17.54
CA LYS A 195 -13.90 -4.25 16.12
C LYS A 195 -12.88 -5.07 15.34
N GLY A 196 -11.67 -5.25 15.86
CA GLY A 196 -10.66 -6.10 15.24
C GLY A 196 -11.11 -7.55 15.10
N LYS A 197 -11.67 -8.13 16.17
CA LYS A 197 -12.25 -9.48 16.15
C LYS A 197 -13.39 -9.60 15.12
N ALA A 198 -14.27 -8.60 15.03
CA ALA A 198 -15.37 -8.59 14.07
C ALA A 198 -14.89 -8.56 12.62
N ILE A 199 -13.85 -7.78 12.30
CA ILE A 199 -13.25 -7.76 10.96
C ILE A 199 -12.65 -9.13 10.62
N LEU A 200 -11.89 -9.70 11.56
CA LEU A 200 -11.29 -11.02 11.37
C LEU A 200 -12.36 -12.09 11.14
N GLN A 201 -13.42 -12.09 11.96
CA GLN A 201 -14.55 -13.01 11.80
C GLN A 201 -15.21 -12.85 10.42
N SER A 202 -15.48 -11.60 10.00
CA SER A 202 -16.08 -11.32 8.70
C SER A 202 -15.22 -11.82 7.54
N ALA A 203 -13.88 -11.73 7.66
CA ALA A 203 -12.96 -12.26 6.66
C ALA A 203 -13.00 -13.79 6.59
N TYR A 204 -13.07 -14.47 7.75
CA TYR A 204 -13.21 -15.93 7.79
C TYR A 204 -14.57 -16.39 7.26
N ASP A 205 -15.65 -15.70 7.60
CA ASP A 205 -16.99 -16.00 7.09
C ASP A 205 -17.06 -15.84 5.57
N ASP A 206 -16.49 -14.77 5.03
CA ASP A 206 -16.39 -14.57 3.56
C ASP A 206 -15.58 -15.70 2.90
N LEU A 207 -14.44 -16.08 3.47
CA LEU A 207 -13.61 -17.17 2.95
C LEU A 207 -14.34 -18.52 3.00
N GLY A 208 -15.10 -18.77 4.05
CA GLY A 208 -15.88 -20.00 4.22
C GLY A 208 -17.09 -20.13 3.30
N ASN A 209 -17.54 -18.99 2.73
CA ASN A 209 -18.70 -18.92 1.81
C ASN A 209 -18.31 -18.90 0.32
N ARG A 210 -17.03 -18.89 0.00
CA ARG A 210 -16.48 -18.93 -1.37
C ARG A 210 -16.26 -20.36 -1.84
#